data_9def065463b40d7bed34f666f91f3ad2
#
_entry.id   9def065463b40d7bed34f666f91f3ad2
#
_cell.length_a   1.000
_cell.length_b   1.000
_cell.length_c   1.000
_cell.angle_alpha   90.00
_cell.angle_beta   90.00
_cell.angle_gamma   90.00
#
_symmetry.space_group_name_H-M   'P 1'
#
loop_
_entity.id
_entity.type
_entity.pdbx_description
1 polymer ?
#
loop_
_entity_poly.entity_id
_entity_poly.type
_entity_poly.pdbx_seq_one_letter_code
_entity_poly.pdbx_strand_id
1 'polypeptide(L)'
;MDESILIERLRRNDRKAYSDLFDGYFDKLFTFALNMVFREDVANDIVQEVFIAIYEKSVLKNYQGSLKAYLYTSVRNRCYNYLRDAKVEDRNMALYAEAAVYSDNVDMIDREEILEKIREVLDELPEKCREVCLLRFVHGYKYSEISEQLGMNENTVKVQLHRGLEKLKRCFSDYDFVLVLFMLTVCFENV
;
A
#
# COMPACT_ATOMS: atom_id res chain seq x y z
N MET A 1 10.11 -15.60 10.11
CA MET A 1 9.30 -16.82 10.38
C MET A 1 8.97 -17.45 9.04
N ASP A 2 9.09 -18.76 8.90
CA ASP A 2 8.76 -19.44 7.65
C ASP A 2 7.26 -19.31 7.39
N GLU A 3 6.89 -18.74 6.22
CA GLU A 3 5.51 -18.47 5.81
C GLU A 3 4.67 -19.75 5.75
N SER A 4 5.25 -20.88 5.34
CA SER A 4 4.58 -22.17 5.25
C SER A 4 4.18 -22.70 6.63
N ILE A 5 5.03 -22.54 7.63
CA ILE A 5 4.75 -22.90 9.03
C ILE A 5 3.63 -22.03 9.59
N LEU A 6 3.66 -20.72 9.32
CA LEU A 6 2.63 -19.78 9.77
C LEU A 6 1.26 -20.16 9.17
N ILE A 7 1.19 -20.42 7.86
CA ILE A 7 -0.06 -20.84 7.18
C ILE A 7 -0.62 -22.13 7.80
N GLU A 8 0.23 -23.12 8.08
CA GLU A 8 -0.21 -24.39 8.66
C GLU A 8 -0.77 -24.21 10.08
N ARG A 9 -0.15 -23.34 10.89
CA ARG A 9 -0.65 -22.99 12.23
C ARG A 9 -1.98 -22.23 12.16
N LEU A 10 -2.13 -21.30 11.22
CA LEU A 10 -3.38 -20.56 10.99
C LEU A 10 -4.52 -21.51 10.58
N ARG A 11 -4.23 -22.52 9.74
CA ARG A 11 -5.19 -23.58 9.36
C ARG A 11 -5.71 -24.37 10.54
N ARG A 12 -4.90 -24.51 11.60
CA ARG A 12 -5.25 -25.20 12.85
C ARG A 12 -5.92 -24.29 13.88
N ASN A 13 -6.28 -23.06 13.51
CA ASN A 13 -6.85 -22.04 14.39
C ASN A 13 -5.95 -21.73 15.62
N ASP A 14 -4.63 -21.73 15.43
CA ASP A 14 -3.67 -21.37 16.49
C ASP A 14 -3.74 -19.86 16.74
N ARG A 15 -4.24 -19.49 17.95
CA ARG A 15 -4.39 -18.08 18.35
C ARG A 15 -3.07 -17.31 18.34
N LYS A 16 -1.97 -17.96 18.68
CA LYS A 16 -0.65 -17.31 18.64
C LYS A 16 -0.22 -17.03 17.21
N ALA A 17 -0.54 -17.91 16.26
CA ALA A 17 -0.27 -17.67 14.84
C ALA A 17 -1.04 -16.46 14.30
N TYR A 18 -2.27 -16.20 14.78
CA TYR A 18 -3.00 -14.98 14.44
C TYR A 18 -2.36 -13.71 15.03
N SER A 19 -1.87 -13.77 16.29
CA SER A 19 -1.12 -12.66 16.87
C SER A 19 0.15 -12.40 16.08
N ASP A 20 0.92 -13.45 15.79
CA ASP A 20 2.16 -13.36 15.01
C ASP A 20 1.91 -12.76 13.60
N LEU A 21 0.78 -13.13 12.97
CA LEU A 21 0.34 -12.58 11.68
C LEU A 21 -0.02 -11.10 11.81
N PHE A 22 -0.81 -10.76 12.81
CA PHE A 22 -1.25 -9.38 13.06
C PHE A 22 -0.04 -8.48 13.31
N ASP A 23 0.81 -8.84 14.26
CA ASP A 23 2.00 -8.06 14.64
C ASP A 23 2.99 -7.90 13.48
N GLY A 24 3.07 -8.90 12.59
CA GLY A 24 4.00 -8.85 11.45
C GLY A 24 3.50 -8.07 10.24
N TYR A 25 2.18 -7.90 10.09
CA TYR A 25 1.60 -7.35 8.86
C TYR A 25 0.67 -6.15 9.05
N PHE A 26 0.11 -5.90 10.24
CA PHE A 26 -0.91 -4.88 10.43
C PHE A 26 -0.43 -3.49 9.98
N ASP A 27 0.68 -3.01 10.50
CA ASP A 27 1.19 -1.66 10.21
C ASP A 27 1.52 -1.49 8.72
N LYS A 28 2.08 -2.52 8.10
CA LYS A 28 2.40 -2.51 6.67
C LYS A 28 1.15 -2.45 5.79
N LEU A 29 0.15 -3.25 6.12
CA LEU A 29 -1.13 -3.25 5.40
C LEU A 29 -1.92 -1.98 5.66
N PHE A 30 -1.84 -1.42 6.86
CA PHE A 30 -2.45 -0.14 7.20
C PHE A 30 -1.82 1.01 6.38
N THR A 31 -0.49 1.09 6.34
CA THR A 31 0.22 2.08 5.52
C THR A 31 -0.15 1.93 4.05
N PHE A 32 -0.20 0.70 3.55
CA PHE A 32 -0.62 0.40 2.19
C PHE A 32 -2.06 0.86 1.90
N ALA A 33 -3.03 0.50 2.76
CA ALA A 33 -4.42 0.92 2.62
C ALA A 33 -4.55 2.44 2.71
N LEU A 34 -3.86 3.08 3.67
CA LEU A 34 -3.87 4.53 3.87
C LEU A 34 -3.38 5.29 2.64
N ASN A 35 -2.35 4.77 1.95
CA ASN A 35 -1.85 5.34 0.71
C ASN A 35 -2.84 5.18 -0.47
N MET A 36 -3.73 4.21 -0.41
CA MET A 36 -4.78 4.02 -1.42
C MET A 36 -6.02 4.88 -1.15
N VAL A 37 -6.52 4.89 0.10
CA VAL A 37 -7.82 5.55 0.41
C VAL A 37 -7.65 6.96 0.98
N PHE A 38 -6.45 7.37 1.39
CA PHE A 38 -6.10 8.67 2.00
C PHE A 38 -6.96 9.04 3.22
N ARG A 39 -7.58 8.05 3.85
CA ARG A 39 -8.42 8.18 5.05
C ARG A 39 -8.03 7.13 6.08
N GLU A 40 -7.59 7.59 7.25
CA GLU A 40 -7.07 6.74 8.30
C GLU A 40 -8.13 5.79 8.89
N ASP A 41 -9.32 6.33 9.16
CA ASP A 41 -10.46 5.56 9.65
C ASP A 41 -10.81 4.41 8.71
N VAL A 42 -10.93 4.71 7.43
CA VAL A 42 -11.25 3.72 6.39
C VAL A 42 -10.13 2.69 6.19
N ALA A 43 -8.88 3.15 6.18
CA ALA A 43 -7.73 2.25 6.04
C ALA A 43 -7.67 1.24 7.19
N ASN A 44 -7.90 1.72 8.43
CA ASN A 44 -7.94 0.88 9.62
C ASN A 44 -9.06 -0.17 9.53
N ASP A 45 -10.28 0.25 9.17
CA ASP A 45 -11.42 -0.65 9.04
C ASP A 45 -11.18 -1.72 7.96
N ILE A 46 -10.65 -1.32 6.79
CA ILE A 46 -10.33 -2.25 5.70
C ILE A 46 -9.33 -3.32 6.15
N VAL A 47 -8.27 -2.93 6.86
CA VAL A 47 -7.25 -3.88 7.31
C VAL A 47 -7.83 -4.80 8.38
N GLN A 48 -8.58 -4.28 9.34
CA GLN A 48 -9.24 -5.10 10.35
C GLN A 48 -10.19 -6.13 9.73
N GLU A 49 -10.98 -5.75 8.72
CA GLU A 49 -11.87 -6.67 8.02
C GLU A 49 -11.10 -7.81 7.32
N VAL A 50 -9.90 -7.55 6.79
CA VAL A 50 -9.06 -8.60 6.20
C VAL A 50 -8.62 -9.61 7.26
N PHE A 51 -8.17 -9.15 8.44
CA PHE A 51 -7.79 -10.05 9.54
C PHE A 51 -8.98 -10.83 10.09
N ILE A 52 -10.15 -10.19 10.22
CA ILE A 52 -11.39 -10.87 10.65
C ILE A 52 -11.77 -11.95 9.63
N ALA A 53 -11.69 -11.66 8.33
CA ALA A 53 -12.00 -12.64 7.30
C ALA A 53 -11.06 -13.87 7.32
N ILE A 54 -9.78 -13.67 7.64
CA ILE A 54 -8.83 -14.77 7.81
C ILE A 54 -9.21 -15.60 9.04
N TYR A 55 -9.58 -14.95 10.14
CA TYR A 55 -9.95 -15.62 11.38
C TYR A 55 -11.24 -16.45 11.25
N GLU A 56 -12.30 -15.85 10.68
CA GLU A 56 -13.63 -16.46 10.64
C GLU A 56 -13.81 -17.50 9.52
N LYS A 57 -13.27 -17.25 8.33
CA LYS A 57 -13.62 -18.00 7.12
C LYS A 57 -12.71 -19.15 6.76
N SER A 58 -11.71 -19.45 7.59
CA SER A 58 -10.71 -20.49 7.24
C SER A 58 -10.29 -20.41 5.75
N VAL A 59 -10.19 -19.19 5.21
CA VAL A 59 -9.90 -18.89 3.79
C VAL A 59 -8.58 -19.54 3.36
N LEU A 60 -7.68 -19.74 4.31
CA LEU A 60 -6.39 -20.36 4.08
C LEU A 60 -6.45 -21.89 3.96
N LYS A 61 -7.61 -22.54 4.18
CA LYS A 61 -7.70 -24.03 4.14
C LYS A 61 -7.19 -24.62 2.83
N ASN A 62 -7.51 -24.01 1.72
CA ASN A 62 -7.15 -24.50 0.38
C ASN A 62 -6.20 -23.56 -0.37
N TYR A 63 -5.70 -22.51 0.30
CA TYR A 63 -4.82 -21.55 -0.34
C TYR A 63 -3.40 -22.09 -0.48
N GLN A 64 -2.85 -22.09 -1.70
CA GLN A 64 -1.51 -22.59 -2.03
C GLN A 64 -0.52 -21.49 -2.44
N GLY A 65 -0.93 -20.23 -2.36
CA GLY A 65 -0.10 -19.07 -2.71
C GLY A 65 0.64 -18.45 -1.54
N SER A 66 1.35 -17.35 -1.79
CA SER A 66 2.01 -16.56 -0.75
C SER A 66 0.98 -15.86 0.14
N LEU A 67 1.12 -15.99 1.46
CA LEU A 67 0.28 -15.31 2.45
C LEU A 67 0.40 -13.80 2.31
N LYS A 68 1.61 -13.31 2.06
CA LYS A 68 1.87 -11.90 1.80
C LYS A 68 1.04 -11.42 0.59
N ALA A 69 1.11 -12.12 -0.54
CA ALA A 69 0.35 -11.76 -1.74
C ALA A 69 -1.16 -11.77 -1.48
N TYR A 70 -1.67 -12.76 -0.73
CA TYR A 70 -3.07 -12.82 -0.34
C TYR A 70 -3.51 -11.61 0.48
N LEU A 71 -2.73 -11.23 1.50
CA LEU A 71 -3.03 -10.09 2.38
C LEU A 71 -3.11 -8.78 1.59
N TYR A 72 -2.08 -8.48 0.80
CA TYR A 72 -2.03 -7.25 0.01
C TYR A 72 -3.13 -7.19 -1.05
N THR A 73 -3.40 -8.30 -1.74
CA THR A 73 -4.50 -8.40 -2.71
C THR A 73 -5.86 -8.20 -2.03
N SER A 74 -6.05 -8.76 -0.84
CA SER A 74 -7.31 -8.62 -0.09
C SER A 74 -7.55 -7.18 0.36
N VAL A 75 -6.53 -6.50 0.88
CA VAL A 75 -6.60 -5.08 1.25
C VAL A 75 -6.84 -4.23 0.01
N ARG A 76 -6.09 -4.43 -1.06
CA ARG A 76 -6.25 -3.72 -2.34
C ARG A 76 -7.68 -3.79 -2.86
N ASN A 77 -8.25 -4.99 -2.91
CA ASN A 77 -9.59 -5.19 -3.43
C ASN A 77 -10.66 -4.47 -2.58
N ARG A 78 -10.47 -4.41 -1.25
CA ARG A 78 -11.36 -3.65 -0.37
C ARG A 78 -11.21 -2.15 -0.54
N CYS A 79 -9.99 -1.65 -0.65
CA CYS A 79 -9.74 -0.24 -0.98
C CYS A 79 -10.41 0.15 -2.30
N TYR A 80 -10.27 -0.71 -3.33
CA TYR A 80 -10.94 -0.53 -4.62
C TYR A 80 -12.46 -0.43 -4.46
N ASN A 81 -13.08 -1.39 -3.77
CA ASN A 81 -14.52 -1.40 -3.57
C ASN A 81 -14.99 -0.14 -2.83
N TYR A 82 -14.27 0.27 -1.79
CA TYR A 82 -14.55 1.51 -1.08
C TYR A 82 -14.50 2.73 -2.00
N LEU A 83 -13.45 2.88 -2.79
CA LEU A 83 -13.28 4.02 -3.72
C LEU A 83 -14.39 4.05 -4.79
N ARG A 84 -14.74 2.89 -5.34
CA ARG A 84 -15.84 2.76 -6.30
C ARG A 84 -17.19 3.14 -5.69
N ASP A 85 -17.48 2.64 -4.48
CA ASP A 85 -18.78 2.80 -3.84
C ASP A 85 -18.95 4.22 -3.25
N ALA A 86 -17.85 4.85 -2.83
CA ALA A 86 -17.84 6.23 -2.32
C ALA A 86 -18.06 7.29 -3.40
N LYS A 87 -18.18 6.91 -4.69
CA LYS A 87 -18.27 7.86 -5.83
C LYS A 87 -17.28 9.01 -5.70
N VAL A 88 -16.05 8.68 -5.34
CA VAL A 88 -15.00 9.68 -5.13
C VAL A 88 -14.84 10.42 -6.46
N GLU A 89 -15.21 11.73 -6.46
CA GLU A 89 -15.16 12.60 -7.66
C GLU A 89 -13.72 12.84 -8.15
N ASP A 90 -12.74 12.39 -7.39
CA ASP A 90 -11.34 12.48 -7.78
C ASP A 90 -11.03 11.38 -8.81
N ARG A 91 -11.06 11.80 -10.07
CA ARG A 91 -10.81 10.95 -11.25
C ARG A 91 -9.49 10.18 -11.18
N ASN A 92 -8.54 10.69 -10.40
CA ASN A 92 -7.26 10.04 -10.16
C ASN A 92 -7.40 8.81 -9.25
N MET A 93 -8.26 8.88 -8.22
CA MET A 93 -8.51 7.76 -7.31
C MET A 93 -9.22 6.58 -8.00
N ALA A 94 -10.13 6.87 -8.94
CA ALA A 94 -10.78 5.83 -9.75
C ALA A 94 -9.80 5.13 -10.70
N LEU A 95 -8.82 5.85 -11.25
CA LEU A 95 -7.76 5.29 -12.09
C LEU A 95 -6.80 4.39 -11.29
N TYR A 96 -6.47 4.75 -10.03
CA TYR A 96 -5.70 3.87 -9.14
C TYR A 96 -6.42 2.56 -8.86
N ALA A 97 -7.72 2.63 -8.74
CA ALA A 97 -8.56 1.47 -8.50
C ALA A 97 -8.65 0.54 -9.72
N GLU A 98 -8.76 1.07 -10.94
CA GLU A 98 -8.79 0.27 -12.17
C GLU A 98 -7.45 -0.42 -12.47
N ALA A 99 -6.33 0.30 -12.31
CA ALA A 99 -5.01 -0.26 -12.56
C ALA A 99 -4.65 -1.39 -11.56
N ALA A 100 -5.19 -1.36 -10.34
CA ALA A 100 -5.00 -2.42 -9.35
C ALA A 100 -5.60 -3.78 -9.76
N VAL A 101 -6.63 -3.80 -10.61
CA VAL A 101 -7.26 -5.04 -11.09
C VAL A 101 -6.38 -5.81 -12.07
N TYR A 102 -5.50 -5.12 -12.81
CA TYR A 102 -4.67 -5.72 -13.85
C TYR A 102 -3.31 -6.24 -13.37
N SER A 103 -2.92 -6.01 -12.10
CA SER A 103 -1.58 -6.36 -11.60
C SER A 103 -1.39 -7.86 -11.23
N ASP A 104 -2.33 -8.74 -11.54
CA ASP A 104 -2.22 -10.17 -11.19
C ASP A 104 -1.19 -10.96 -12.02
N ASN A 105 -0.56 -10.33 -13.03
CA ASN A 105 0.36 -10.99 -13.97
C ASN A 105 1.76 -10.38 -14.04
N VAL A 106 2.23 -9.66 -13.00
CA VAL A 106 3.59 -9.09 -13.06
C VAL A 106 4.60 -10.14 -12.63
N ASP A 107 5.29 -10.70 -13.61
CA ASP A 107 6.49 -11.51 -13.43
C ASP A 107 7.59 -10.71 -12.68
N MET A 108 8.28 -11.39 -11.76
CA MET A 108 9.30 -10.81 -10.86
C MET A 108 10.55 -10.25 -11.57
N ILE A 109 10.56 -10.16 -12.89
CA ILE A 109 11.75 -9.88 -13.69
C ILE A 109 12.15 -8.40 -13.69
N ASP A 110 11.22 -7.46 -13.46
CA ASP A 110 11.48 -6.01 -13.61
C ASP A 110 11.50 -5.21 -12.30
N ARG A 111 11.53 -5.87 -11.16
CA ARG A 111 11.37 -5.18 -9.87
C ARG A 111 12.53 -4.22 -9.55
N GLU A 112 13.77 -4.63 -9.84
CA GLU A 112 14.94 -3.78 -9.60
C GLU A 112 14.95 -2.59 -10.55
N GLU A 113 14.63 -2.79 -11.83
CA GLU A 113 14.52 -1.72 -12.83
C GLU A 113 13.44 -0.69 -12.47
N ILE A 114 12.28 -1.15 -11.99
CA ILE A 114 11.21 -0.26 -11.53
C ILE A 114 11.65 0.53 -10.29
N LEU A 115 12.33 -0.10 -9.33
CA LEU A 115 12.84 0.59 -8.14
C LEU A 115 13.90 1.64 -8.48
N GLU A 116 14.79 1.33 -9.41
CA GLU A 116 15.81 2.28 -9.89
C GLU A 116 15.16 3.49 -10.57
N LYS A 117 14.19 3.25 -11.45
CA LYS A 117 13.43 4.30 -12.10
C LYS A 117 12.60 5.16 -11.12
N ILE A 118 12.04 4.54 -10.06
CA ILE A 118 11.38 5.29 -8.98
C ILE A 118 12.37 6.24 -8.29
N ARG A 119 13.56 5.76 -7.97
CA ARG A 119 14.63 6.58 -7.36
C ARG A 119 15.00 7.75 -8.25
N GLU A 120 15.25 7.50 -9.53
CA GLU A 120 15.56 8.55 -10.51
C GLU A 120 14.47 9.63 -10.54
N VAL A 121 13.21 9.23 -10.62
CA VAL A 121 12.08 10.18 -10.65
C VAL A 121 11.96 10.97 -9.34
N LEU A 122 12.19 10.33 -8.19
CA LEU A 122 12.18 11.00 -6.89
C LEU A 122 13.34 12.00 -6.77
N ASP A 123 14.52 11.68 -7.31
CA ASP A 123 15.68 12.57 -7.29
C ASP A 123 15.51 13.80 -8.19
N GLU A 124 14.69 13.70 -9.23
CA GLU A 124 14.31 14.85 -10.07
C GLU A 124 13.28 15.78 -9.41
N LEU A 125 12.67 15.38 -8.30
CA LEU A 125 11.70 16.22 -7.59
C LEU A 125 12.42 17.36 -6.82
N PRO A 126 11.81 18.55 -6.72
CA PRO A 126 12.26 19.56 -5.79
C PRO A 126 12.37 18.98 -4.37
N GLU A 127 13.39 19.39 -3.61
CA GLU A 127 13.74 18.83 -2.30
C GLU A 127 12.52 18.64 -1.38
N LYS A 128 11.73 19.70 -1.16
CA LYS A 128 10.54 19.64 -0.31
C LYS A 128 9.45 18.70 -0.85
N CYS A 129 9.32 18.57 -2.15
CA CYS A 129 8.37 17.65 -2.77
C CYS A 129 8.82 16.20 -2.54
N ARG A 130 10.10 15.91 -2.73
CA ARG A 130 10.71 14.61 -2.46
C ARG A 130 10.57 14.20 -1.00
N GLU A 131 10.90 15.11 -0.05
CA GLU A 131 10.75 14.86 1.39
C GLU A 131 9.30 14.49 1.76
N VAL A 132 8.32 15.24 1.26
CA VAL A 132 6.90 14.95 1.49
C VAL A 132 6.52 13.55 0.95
N CYS A 133 6.99 13.20 -0.25
CA CYS A 133 6.74 11.88 -0.84
C CYS A 133 7.37 10.76 0.00
N LEU A 134 8.62 10.92 0.43
CA LEU A 134 9.32 9.93 1.25
C LEU A 134 8.64 9.76 2.61
N LEU A 135 8.33 10.85 3.32
CA LEU A 135 7.63 10.80 4.61
C LEU A 135 6.27 10.14 4.49
N ARG A 136 5.55 10.37 3.39
CA ARG A 136 4.22 9.81 3.18
C ARG A 136 4.27 8.34 2.77
N PHE A 137 5.03 8.01 1.73
CA PHE A 137 4.99 6.67 1.12
C PHE A 137 5.92 5.67 1.78
N VAL A 138 7.07 6.11 2.27
CA VAL A 138 8.06 5.22 2.89
C VAL A 138 7.83 5.11 4.39
N HIS A 139 7.60 6.25 5.06
CA HIS A 139 7.48 6.28 6.51
C HIS A 139 6.04 6.29 7.03
N GLY A 140 5.03 6.35 6.13
CA GLY A 140 3.62 6.27 6.48
C GLY A 140 3.05 7.47 7.27
N TYR A 141 3.79 8.59 7.35
CA TYR A 141 3.40 9.75 8.14
C TYR A 141 2.09 10.37 7.66
N LYS A 142 1.28 10.84 8.62
CA LYS A 142 0.05 11.61 8.35
C LYS A 142 0.37 13.01 7.84
N TYR A 143 -0.58 13.64 7.18
CA TYR A 143 -0.39 15.02 6.69
C TYR A 143 -0.07 16.00 7.81
N SER A 144 -0.71 15.85 8.99
CA SER A 144 -0.43 16.66 10.16
C SER A 144 1.00 16.48 10.68
N GLU A 145 1.49 15.24 10.73
CA GLU A 145 2.85 14.91 11.17
C GLU A 145 3.89 15.44 10.19
N ILE A 146 3.67 15.30 8.87
CA ILE A 146 4.52 15.89 7.83
C ILE A 146 4.51 17.42 7.91
N SER A 147 3.33 18.01 8.13
CA SER A 147 3.13 19.44 8.32
C SER A 147 3.98 19.97 9.48
N GLU A 148 3.93 19.31 10.62
CA GLU A 148 4.69 19.64 11.81
C GLU A 148 6.20 19.46 11.59
N GLN A 149 6.61 18.32 11.04
CA GLN A 149 8.02 17.99 10.82
C GLN A 149 8.71 18.92 9.83
N LEU A 150 8.04 19.28 8.74
CA LEU A 150 8.60 20.13 7.69
C LEU A 150 8.27 21.63 7.87
N GLY A 151 7.54 22.01 8.92
CA GLY A 151 7.15 23.40 9.20
C GLY A 151 6.29 23.99 8.08
N MET A 152 5.43 23.22 7.43
CA MET A 152 4.58 23.67 6.33
C MET A 152 3.10 23.39 6.63
N ASN A 153 2.19 24.12 5.98
CA ASN A 153 0.76 23.89 6.14
C ASN A 153 0.34 22.57 5.50
N GLU A 154 -0.65 21.85 6.08
CA GLU A 154 -1.16 20.58 5.53
C GLU A 154 -1.64 20.69 4.09
N ASN A 155 -2.24 21.83 3.69
CA ASN A 155 -2.62 22.04 2.29
C ASN A 155 -1.38 22.10 1.38
N THR A 156 -0.28 22.66 1.87
CA THR A 156 1.00 22.66 1.14
C THR A 156 1.55 21.25 1.03
N VAL A 157 1.46 20.42 2.09
CA VAL A 157 1.82 19.01 2.06
C VAL A 157 1.03 18.27 0.98
N LYS A 158 -0.30 18.45 0.94
CA LYS A 158 -1.17 17.84 -0.09
C LYS A 158 -0.78 18.24 -1.50
N VAL A 159 -0.49 19.54 -1.72
CA VAL A 159 -0.06 20.06 -3.03
C VAL A 159 1.29 19.48 -3.45
N GLN A 160 2.27 19.38 -2.53
CA GLN A 160 3.56 18.78 -2.84
C GLN A 160 3.42 17.29 -3.15
N LEU A 161 2.63 16.57 -2.37
CA LEU A 161 2.35 15.16 -2.62
C LEU A 161 1.70 14.95 -3.98
N HIS A 162 0.69 15.76 -4.32
CA HIS A 162 0.03 15.69 -5.62
C HIS A 162 1.02 15.90 -6.79
N ARG A 163 1.91 16.88 -6.67
CA ARG A 163 2.96 17.13 -7.68
C ARG A 163 3.92 15.95 -7.85
N GLY A 164 4.33 15.34 -6.73
CA GLY A 164 5.18 14.14 -6.76
C GLY A 164 4.50 12.97 -7.44
N LEU A 165 3.23 12.71 -7.09
CA LEU A 165 2.42 11.67 -7.71
C LEU A 165 2.20 11.90 -9.21
N GLU A 166 1.91 13.13 -9.64
CA GLU A 166 1.77 13.49 -11.05
C GLU A 166 3.08 13.26 -11.83
N LYS A 167 4.23 13.56 -11.23
CA LYS A 167 5.53 13.30 -11.85
C LYS A 167 5.76 11.79 -12.01
N LEU A 168 5.54 11.01 -10.95
CA LEU A 168 5.63 9.54 -11.00
C LEU A 168 4.69 8.98 -12.08
N LYS A 169 3.42 9.41 -12.09
CA LYS A 169 2.42 8.96 -13.05
C LYS A 169 2.82 9.23 -14.51
N ARG A 170 3.52 10.32 -14.80
CA ARG A 170 4.00 10.63 -16.17
C ARG A 170 5.15 9.75 -16.61
N CYS A 171 5.94 9.23 -15.68
CA CYS A 171 7.13 8.42 -15.95
C CYS A 171 6.84 6.93 -16.05
N PHE A 172 5.67 6.52 -15.56
CA PHE A 172 5.23 5.12 -15.58
C PHE A 172 3.92 5.01 -16.35
N SER A 173 3.69 3.86 -16.99
CA SER A 173 2.38 3.57 -17.59
C SER A 173 1.33 3.45 -16.45
N ASP A 174 0.05 3.59 -16.78
CA ASP A 174 -1.02 3.44 -15.78
C ASP A 174 -0.95 2.09 -15.04
N TYR A 175 -0.43 1.07 -15.72
CA TYR A 175 -0.20 -0.27 -15.21
C TYR A 175 0.97 -0.31 -14.19
N ASP A 176 2.10 0.30 -14.53
CA ASP A 176 3.31 0.30 -13.68
C ASP A 176 3.13 1.20 -12.46
N PHE A 177 2.28 2.22 -12.55
CA PHE A 177 2.10 3.21 -11.48
C PHE A 177 1.52 2.63 -10.19
N VAL A 178 0.63 1.64 -10.28
CA VAL A 178 0.12 0.93 -9.09
C VAL A 178 1.20 0.07 -8.46
N LEU A 179 2.02 -0.57 -9.29
CA LEU A 179 3.19 -1.31 -8.84
C LEU A 179 4.20 -0.37 -8.16
N VAL A 180 4.39 0.84 -8.70
CA VAL A 180 5.22 1.89 -8.10
C VAL A 180 4.73 2.27 -6.70
N LEU A 181 3.44 2.52 -6.52
CA LEU A 181 2.87 2.82 -5.21
C LEU A 181 3.04 1.65 -4.23
N PHE A 182 2.84 0.43 -4.72
CA PHE A 182 3.08 -0.77 -3.93
C PHE A 182 4.56 -0.90 -3.52
N MET A 183 5.48 -0.67 -4.45
CA MET A 183 6.92 -0.73 -4.17
C MET A 183 7.40 0.36 -3.22
N LEU A 184 6.88 1.58 -3.33
CA LEU A 184 7.18 2.67 -2.41
C LEU A 184 6.80 2.31 -0.96
N THR A 185 5.70 1.55 -0.76
CA THR A 185 5.24 1.18 0.57
C THR A 185 5.89 -0.10 1.13
N VAL A 186 6.39 -1.00 0.28
CA VAL A 186 6.85 -2.33 0.71
C VAL A 186 8.37 -2.50 0.62
N CYS A 187 9.04 -1.81 -0.29
CA CYS A 187 10.43 -2.08 -0.62
C CYS A 187 11.42 -1.05 -0.07
N PHE A 188 10.99 0.16 0.25
CA PHE A 188 11.85 1.19 0.83
C PHE A 188 12.06 1.02 2.36
N GLU A 189 11.37 0.08 3.01
CA GLU A 189 11.60 -0.25 4.43
C GLU A 189 12.96 -0.96 4.71
N ASN A 190 13.72 -1.33 3.67
CA ASN A 190 14.98 -2.08 3.79
C ASN A 190 16.22 -1.30 3.29
N VAL A 191 16.17 0.03 3.22
CA VAL A 191 17.36 0.85 2.88
C VAL A 191 17.68 1.83 3.99
#